data_361e958e2e774a0f2aa8d3db880a91b0
#
_entry.id   361e958e2e774a0f2aa8d3db880a91b0
#
_cell.length_a   1.000
_cell.length_b   1.000
_cell.length_c   1.000
_cell.angle_alpha   90.00
_cell.angle_beta   90.00
_cell.angle_gamma   90.00
#
_symmetry.space_group_name_H-M   'P 1'
#
loop_
_entity.id
_entity.type
_entity.pdbx_description
1 polymer ?
#
loop_
_entity_poly.entity_id
_entity_poly.type
_entity_poly.pdbx_seq_one_letter_code
_entity_poly.pdbx_strand_id
1 'polypeptide(L)'
;MKKFLAEELNLTLSDEKTKITHTSECADFLGYKITVSRNEGIKRRKDGVKSRPFSGVVKLYVPKENWIKKLLEYEAIKIVTDENGNEKWKALHSGKVLNKSDIEILSDYNAKVRGLFNYYCIADNAYVIGKFGRAMKYSMMKTFAFKYTTKVSKIKKKYVKNGDFSVSYETKQEVKTSVFYNQGYGKRDSSIAGQVELLPQYKRYDKPNSLARKLKTKTCELCGGYCTELEIHQVKKLKSLKGNCEWEKLMLKRRRKTLAVCPKCHEQIHSCDEKR
;
A
#
# COMPACT_ATOMS: atom_id res chain seq x y z
N MET A 1 40.53 -3.32 6.04
CA MET A 1 39.16 -3.86 5.84
C MET A 1 39.11 -4.89 4.70
N LYS A 2 39.51 -4.60 3.45
CA LYS A 2 39.50 -5.61 2.35
C LYS A 2 40.24 -6.90 2.72
N LYS A 3 41.48 -6.80 3.25
CA LYS A 3 42.27 -7.96 3.71
C LYS A 3 41.56 -8.75 4.78
N PHE A 4 41.05 -8.09 5.82
CA PHE A 4 40.30 -8.74 6.92
C PHE A 4 39.07 -9.50 6.41
N LEU A 5 38.29 -8.90 5.50
CA LEU A 5 37.09 -9.56 4.96
C LEU A 5 37.48 -10.78 4.10
N ALA A 6 38.56 -10.70 3.35
CA ALA A 6 39.01 -11.82 2.52
C ALA A 6 39.64 -12.94 3.34
N GLU A 7 40.48 -12.60 4.32
CA GLU A 7 41.29 -13.59 5.08
C GLU A 7 40.48 -14.23 6.22
N GLU A 8 39.67 -13.44 6.94
CA GLU A 8 38.93 -13.93 8.11
C GLU A 8 37.51 -14.38 7.81
N LEU A 9 36.84 -13.78 6.82
CA LEU A 9 35.43 -14.04 6.55
C LEU A 9 35.17 -14.65 5.16
N ASN A 10 36.19 -14.85 4.33
CA ASN A 10 36.06 -15.30 2.93
C ASN A 10 35.03 -14.47 2.11
N LEU A 11 34.95 -13.16 2.39
CA LEU A 11 34.07 -12.24 1.73
C LEU A 11 34.84 -11.28 0.81
N THR A 12 34.35 -11.08 -0.40
CA THR A 12 34.90 -10.11 -1.35
C THR A 12 34.07 -8.83 -1.37
N LEU A 13 34.72 -7.68 -1.26
CA LEU A 13 34.09 -6.38 -1.44
C LEU A 13 33.90 -6.08 -2.93
N SER A 14 32.68 -5.61 -3.29
CA SER A 14 32.46 -5.04 -4.61
C SER A 14 33.09 -3.66 -4.69
N ASP A 15 34.10 -3.51 -5.56
CA ASP A 15 34.80 -2.23 -5.74
C ASP A 15 33.89 -1.14 -6.29
N GLU A 16 32.90 -1.48 -7.12
CA GLU A 16 31.91 -0.55 -7.65
C GLU A 16 31.00 0.04 -6.56
N LYS A 17 30.69 -0.74 -5.51
CA LYS A 17 29.81 -0.34 -4.41
C LYS A 17 30.54 0.22 -3.21
N THR A 18 31.88 0.03 -3.15
CA THR A 18 32.71 0.49 -2.05
C THR A 18 33.33 1.85 -2.40
N LYS A 19 32.71 2.92 -1.90
CA LYS A 19 33.13 4.29 -2.17
C LYS A 19 33.50 5.02 -0.88
N ILE A 20 34.54 5.82 -0.92
CA ILE A 20 34.88 6.81 0.11
C ILE A 20 34.24 8.12 -0.35
N THR A 21 33.23 8.58 0.39
CA THR A 21 32.47 9.80 0.07
C THR A 21 32.85 10.89 1.07
N HIS A 22 33.15 12.09 0.60
CA HIS A 22 33.41 13.22 1.48
C HIS A 22 32.12 13.62 2.23
N THR A 23 32.24 14.04 3.49
CA THR A 23 31.08 14.35 4.36
C THR A 23 30.19 15.50 3.89
N SER A 24 30.67 16.31 2.93
CA SER A 24 29.84 17.34 2.27
C SER A 24 28.93 16.78 1.18
N GLU A 25 29.19 15.59 0.72
CA GLU A 25 28.41 14.87 -0.28
C GLU A 25 27.46 13.89 0.40
N CYS A 26 26.47 13.39 -0.36
CA CYS A 26 25.56 12.37 0.14
C CYS A 26 26.08 10.98 -0.21
N ALA A 27 26.25 10.13 0.79
CA ALA A 27 26.51 8.71 0.61
C ALA A 27 25.20 7.93 0.55
N ASP A 28 25.08 7.01 -0.40
CA ASP A 28 23.91 6.11 -0.49
C ASP A 28 24.16 4.87 0.39
N PHE A 29 23.29 4.63 1.35
CA PHE A 29 23.35 3.48 2.24
C PHE A 29 21.96 2.96 2.58
N LEU A 30 21.69 1.69 2.30
CA LEU A 30 20.41 1.04 2.58
C LEU A 30 19.19 1.85 2.09
N GLY A 31 19.31 2.46 0.92
CA GLY A 31 18.21 3.26 0.35
C GLY A 31 17.99 4.63 0.97
N TYR A 32 18.88 5.06 1.88
CA TYR A 32 18.94 6.42 2.42
C TYR A 32 20.10 7.19 1.77
N LYS A 33 19.97 8.51 1.73
CA LYS A 33 21.09 9.43 1.52
C LYS A 33 21.56 9.93 2.87
N ILE A 34 22.83 9.65 3.19
CA ILE A 34 23.48 10.05 4.44
C ILE A 34 24.40 11.21 4.16
N THR A 35 24.32 12.26 4.96
CA THR A 35 25.22 13.41 4.91
C THR A 35 25.46 13.97 6.30
N VAL A 36 26.44 14.84 6.44
CA VAL A 36 26.71 15.55 7.70
C VAL A 36 26.28 17.00 7.55
N SER A 37 25.44 17.48 8.48
CA SER A 37 25.00 18.87 8.44
C SER A 37 26.18 19.81 8.68
N ARG A 38 26.37 20.74 7.76
CA ARG A 38 27.33 21.85 7.86
C ARG A 38 26.50 23.13 7.76
N ASN A 39 26.23 23.74 8.87
CA ASN A 39 25.46 24.98 8.88
C ASN A 39 26.24 26.02 9.68
N GLU A 40 26.82 26.97 8.97
CA GLU A 40 27.56 28.08 9.56
C GLU A 40 26.67 29.27 9.94
N GLY A 41 25.38 29.19 9.58
CA GLY A 41 24.42 30.26 9.84
C GLY A 41 24.02 30.35 11.32
N ILE A 42 23.68 31.56 11.76
CA ILE A 42 23.14 31.82 13.10
C ILE A 42 21.62 31.64 13.04
N LYS A 43 21.07 30.75 13.86
CA LYS A 43 19.61 30.63 14.07
C LYS A 43 19.18 31.49 15.23
N ARG A 44 18.08 32.24 15.07
CA ARG A 44 17.36 32.87 16.16
C ARG A 44 16.29 31.91 16.69
N ARG A 45 16.31 31.67 18.00
CA ARG A 45 15.23 30.93 18.66
C ARG A 45 13.99 31.81 18.78
N LYS A 46 12.85 31.24 19.16
CA LYS A 46 11.59 31.99 19.37
C LYS A 46 11.71 33.04 20.49
N ASP A 47 12.61 32.82 21.44
CA ASP A 47 12.99 33.73 22.53
C ASP A 47 13.95 34.85 22.11
N GLY A 48 14.28 34.96 20.82
CA GLY A 48 15.19 35.97 20.27
C GLY A 48 16.68 35.65 20.44
N VAL A 49 17.05 34.62 21.18
CA VAL A 49 18.45 34.25 21.44
C VAL A 49 19.09 33.68 20.16
N LYS A 50 20.26 34.22 19.82
CA LYS A 50 21.07 33.69 18.72
C LYS A 50 21.76 32.42 19.16
N SER A 51 21.55 31.34 18.41
CA SER A 51 22.25 30.06 18.63
C SER A 51 22.93 29.60 17.37
N ARG A 52 24.12 29.03 17.49
CA ARG A 52 24.74 28.31 16.39
C ARG A 52 23.98 27.00 16.16
N PRO A 53 23.59 26.67 14.94
CA PRO A 53 23.07 25.35 14.63
C PRO A 53 24.15 24.29 14.88
N PHE A 54 23.72 23.11 15.30
CA PHE A 54 24.65 21.98 15.47
C PHE A 54 25.29 21.66 14.10
N SER A 55 26.60 21.81 14.02
CA SER A 55 27.43 21.33 12.91
C SER A 55 27.90 19.93 13.24
N GLY A 56 28.11 19.09 12.23
CA GLY A 56 28.59 17.73 12.42
C GLY A 56 27.53 16.68 12.76
N VAL A 57 26.24 17.03 12.72
CA VAL A 57 25.17 16.05 12.94
C VAL A 57 24.89 15.25 11.68
N VAL A 58 24.91 13.92 11.81
CA VAL A 58 24.54 13.01 10.70
C VAL A 58 23.05 13.16 10.39
N LYS A 59 22.74 13.30 9.12
CA LYS A 59 21.39 13.46 8.58
C LYS A 59 21.06 12.31 7.63
N LEU A 60 19.87 11.76 7.76
CA LEU A 60 19.33 10.72 6.90
C LEU A 60 18.21 11.32 6.04
N TYR A 61 18.30 11.13 4.73
CA TYR A 61 17.30 11.62 3.80
C TYR A 61 16.72 10.49 2.95
N VAL A 62 15.43 10.59 2.67
CA VAL A 62 14.73 9.72 1.71
C VAL A 62 15.00 10.22 0.31
N PRO A 63 15.63 9.43 -0.58
CA PRO A 63 15.83 9.80 -1.98
C PRO A 63 14.47 9.90 -2.70
N LYS A 64 14.32 10.93 -3.54
CA LYS A 64 13.08 11.14 -4.32
C LYS A 64 12.82 9.96 -5.27
N GLU A 65 13.86 9.46 -5.87
CA GLU A 65 13.85 8.38 -6.85
C GLU A 65 13.25 7.10 -6.27
N ASN A 66 13.56 6.77 -5.01
CA ASN A 66 13.14 5.53 -4.37
C ASN A 66 11.62 5.43 -4.18
N TRP A 67 10.99 6.48 -3.66
CA TRP A 67 9.53 6.42 -3.47
C TRP A 67 8.76 6.62 -4.78
N ILE A 68 9.31 7.33 -5.79
CA ILE A 68 8.75 7.39 -7.14
C ILE A 68 8.83 6.01 -7.80
N LYS A 69 9.99 5.35 -7.73
CA LYS A 69 10.17 3.99 -8.25
C LYS A 69 9.11 3.04 -7.65
N LYS A 70 8.85 3.14 -6.33
CA LYS A 70 7.79 2.34 -5.69
C LYS A 70 6.39 2.66 -6.19
N LEU A 71 6.06 3.91 -6.51
CA LEU A 71 4.77 4.25 -7.13
C LEU A 71 4.60 3.63 -8.52
N LEU A 72 5.68 3.59 -9.31
CA LEU A 72 5.70 2.96 -10.63
C LEU A 72 5.59 1.43 -10.51
N GLU A 73 6.37 0.80 -9.61
CA GLU A 73 6.30 -0.65 -9.33
C GLU A 73 4.89 -1.10 -8.89
N TYR A 74 4.20 -0.27 -8.10
CA TYR A 74 2.83 -0.56 -7.67
C TYR A 74 1.78 -0.20 -8.72
N GLU A 75 2.22 0.29 -9.90
CA GLU A 75 1.33 0.75 -10.96
C GLU A 75 0.31 1.80 -10.46
N ALA A 76 0.72 2.59 -9.44
CA ALA A 76 -0.15 3.60 -8.86
C ALA A 76 -0.19 4.88 -9.69
N ILE A 77 0.90 5.15 -10.41
CA ILE A 77 1.03 6.29 -11.32
C ILE A 77 1.69 5.88 -12.63
N LYS A 78 1.51 6.70 -13.66
CA LYS A 78 2.39 6.78 -14.82
C LYS A 78 2.87 8.23 -14.99
N ILE A 79 4.09 8.38 -15.46
CA ILE A 79 4.66 9.67 -15.83
C ILE A 79 4.35 9.88 -17.32
N VAL A 80 3.77 11.01 -17.64
CA VAL A 80 3.43 11.40 -19.02
C VAL A 80 4.04 12.77 -19.27
N THR A 81 4.79 12.91 -20.34
CA THR A 81 5.32 14.21 -20.77
C THR A 81 4.21 14.95 -21.54
N ASP A 82 3.97 16.22 -21.22
CA ASP A 82 3.08 17.06 -21.97
C ASP A 82 3.76 17.65 -23.22
N GLU A 83 3.00 18.37 -24.03
CA GLU A 83 3.48 19.00 -25.29
C GLU A 83 4.61 20.01 -25.04
N ASN A 84 4.73 20.52 -23.81
CA ASN A 84 5.77 21.48 -23.40
C ASN A 84 7.00 20.80 -22.74
N GLY A 85 7.10 19.46 -22.79
CA GLY A 85 8.20 18.71 -22.20
C GLY A 85 8.11 18.53 -20.69
N ASN A 86 7.04 18.97 -20.01
CA ASN A 86 6.90 18.84 -18.57
C ASN A 86 6.35 17.47 -18.17
N GLU A 87 6.94 16.86 -17.16
CA GLU A 87 6.46 15.61 -16.59
C GLU A 87 5.18 15.82 -15.77
N LYS A 88 4.12 15.12 -16.14
CA LYS A 88 2.85 15.07 -15.40
C LYS A 88 2.61 13.66 -14.85
N TRP A 89 2.25 13.57 -13.59
CA TRP A 89 1.92 12.31 -12.95
C TRP A 89 0.43 12.02 -13.10
N LYS A 90 0.14 10.93 -13.78
CA LYS A 90 -1.22 10.44 -13.95
C LYS A 90 -1.45 9.23 -13.07
N ALA A 91 -2.29 9.36 -12.04
CA ALA A 91 -2.65 8.23 -11.21
C ALA A 91 -3.39 7.15 -12.00
N LEU A 92 -3.12 5.90 -11.70
CA LEU A 92 -3.74 4.72 -12.32
C LEU A 92 -4.61 3.98 -11.29
N HIS A 93 -5.54 3.18 -11.76
CA HIS A 93 -6.23 2.18 -10.95
C HIS A 93 -5.45 0.87 -10.98
N SER A 94 -5.51 0.08 -9.92
CA SER A 94 -4.89 -1.24 -9.90
C SER A 94 -5.88 -2.30 -10.34
N GLY A 95 -5.62 -2.94 -11.50
CA GLY A 95 -6.42 -4.06 -12.01
C GLY A 95 -6.34 -5.29 -11.11
N LYS A 96 -5.18 -5.53 -10.50
CA LYS A 96 -4.86 -6.72 -9.69
C LYS A 96 -5.76 -6.92 -8.47
N VAL A 97 -6.37 -5.84 -7.95
CA VAL A 97 -7.18 -5.89 -6.73
C VAL A 97 -8.67 -5.66 -6.96
N LEU A 98 -9.12 -5.52 -8.20
CA LEU A 98 -10.52 -5.21 -8.52
C LEU A 98 -11.53 -6.25 -8.01
N ASN A 99 -11.13 -7.51 -7.99
CA ASN A 99 -12.00 -8.63 -7.57
C ASN A 99 -12.03 -8.84 -6.05
N LYS A 100 -11.17 -8.13 -5.30
CA LYS A 100 -11.13 -8.18 -3.83
C LYS A 100 -12.30 -7.40 -3.22
N SER A 101 -12.64 -7.71 -1.96
CA SER A 101 -13.57 -6.90 -1.18
C SER A 101 -13.02 -5.50 -0.92
N ASP A 102 -13.89 -4.55 -0.57
CA ASP A 102 -13.48 -3.16 -0.32
C ASP A 102 -12.47 -3.07 0.82
N ILE A 103 -12.67 -3.86 1.87
CA ILE A 103 -11.75 -3.89 3.01
C ILE A 103 -10.39 -4.49 2.64
N GLU A 104 -10.36 -5.50 1.78
CA GLU A 104 -9.11 -6.09 1.30
C GLU A 104 -8.33 -5.10 0.41
N ILE A 105 -9.03 -4.35 -0.46
CA ILE A 105 -8.42 -3.30 -1.27
C ILE A 105 -7.79 -2.24 -0.36
N LEU A 106 -8.56 -1.73 0.61
CA LEU A 106 -8.07 -0.73 1.57
C LEU A 106 -6.86 -1.24 2.36
N SER A 107 -6.91 -2.50 2.82
CA SER A 107 -5.82 -3.14 3.57
C SER A 107 -4.54 -3.28 2.75
N ASP A 108 -4.64 -3.66 1.46
CA ASP A 108 -3.49 -3.77 0.56
C ASP A 108 -2.80 -2.41 0.35
N TYR A 109 -3.58 -1.35 0.13
CA TYR A 109 -3.04 -0.01 -0.01
C TYR A 109 -2.42 0.50 1.29
N ASN A 110 -3.07 0.25 2.44
CA ASN A 110 -2.54 0.60 3.76
C ASN A 110 -1.23 -0.13 4.07
N ALA A 111 -1.12 -1.41 3.72
CA ALA A 111 0.10 -2.19 3.92
C ALA A 111 1.29 -1.58 3.15
N LYS A 112 1.07 -1.18 1.88
CA LYS A 112 2.09 -0.55 1.04
C LYS A 112 2.53 0.80 1.61
N VAL A 113 1.57 1.65 2.01
CA VAL A 113 1.87 2.98 2.57
C VAL A 113 2.59 2.86 3.91
N ARG A 114 2.07 2.02 4.81
CA ARG A 114 2.66 1.79 6.13
C ARG A 114 4.05 1.19 6.04
N GLY A 115 4.24 0.20 5.16
CA GLY A 115 5.53 -0.45 4.95
C GLY A 115 6.61 0.52 4.51
N LEU A 116 6.31 1.37 3.52
CA LEU A 116 7.26 2.38 3.05
C LEU A 116 7.54 3.44 4.13
N PHE A 117 6.49 3.91 4.83
CA PHE A 117 6.68 4.90 5.88
C PHE A 117 7.46 4.33 7.07
N ASN A 118 7.16 3.11 7.52
CA ASN A 118 7.90 2.48 8.62
C ASN A 118 9.39 2.30 8.28
N TYR A 119 9.70 2.01 7.01
CA TYR A 119 11.10 1.93 6.57
C TYR A 119 11.80 3.29 6.66
N TYR A 120 11.15 4.38 6.25
CA TYR A 120 11.75 5.71 6.18
C TYR A 120 11.40 6.63 7.36
N CYS A 121 10.72 6.16 8.39
CA CYS A 121 10.21 7.00 9.48
C CYS A 121 11.31 7.69 10.32
N ILE A 122 12.54 7.17 10.33
CA ILE A 122 13.70 7.74 11.03
C ILE A 122 14.39 8.85 10.23
N ALA A 123 14.07 9.02 8.95
CA ALA A 123 14.69 10.04 8.11
C ALA A 123 14.29 11.46 8.53
N ASP A 124 15.21 12.40 8.40
CA ASP A 124 14.96 13.83 8.72
C ASP A 124 13.88 14.46 7.83
N ASN A 125 13.75 13.94 6.60
CA ASN A 125 12.71 14.35 5.66
C ASN A 125 11.60 13.29 5.48
N ALA A 126 11.31 12.46 6.50
CA ALA A 126 10.28 11.41 6.43
C ALA A 126 8.92 11.92 5.92
N TYR A 127 8.59 13.20 6.17
CA TYR A 127 7.36 13.85 5.70
C TYR A 127 7.16 13.79 4.18
N VAL A 128 8.23 13.62 3.38
CA VAL A 128 8.11 13.50 1.91
C VAL A 128 7.32 12.26 1.49
N ILE A 129 7.27 11.22 2.35
CA ILE A 129 6.44 10.03 2.14
C ILE A 129 4.94 10.37 2.12
N GLY A 130 4.54 11.52 2.67
CA GLY A 130 3.20 12.04 2.52
C GLY A 130 2.78 12.28 1.05
N LYS A 131 3.74 12.59 0.16
CA LYS A 131 3.49 12.70 -1.29
C LYS A 131 3.16 11.32 -1.88
N PHE A 132 3.92 10.29 -1.49
CA PHE A 132 3.65 8.89 -1.84
C PHE A 132 2.26 8.46 -1.32
N GLY A 133 1.95 8.71 -0.05
CA GLY A 133 0.65 8.38 0.54
C GLY A 133 -0.53 9.03 -0.18
N ARG A 134 -0.40 10.31 -0.58
CA ARG A 134 -1.44 11.00 -1.38
C ARG A 134 -1.64 10.38 -2.75
N ALA A 135 -0.56 10.03 -3.46
CA ALA A 135 -0.63 9.36 -4.74
C ALA A 135 -1.30 7.98 -4.62
N MET A 136 -0.94 7.21 -3.59
CA MET A 136 -1.55 5.90 -3.29
C MET A 136 -3.05 6.05 -2.93
N LYS A 137 -3.43 7.03 -2.10
CA LYS A 137 -4.84 7.31 -1.77
C LYS A 137 -5.66 7.61 -3.02
N TYR A 138 -5.10 8.40 -3.93
CA TYR A 138 -5.79 8.75 -5.18
C TYR A 138 -5.89 7.57 -6.14
N SER A 139 -4.83 6.77 -6.29
CA SER A 139 -4.84 5.51 -7.04
C SER A 139 -5.90 4.53 -6.49
N MET A 140 -5.99 4.39 -5.17
CA MET A 140 -7.01 3.60 -4.51
C MET A 140 -8.43 4.10 -4.85
N MET A 141 -8.68 5.41 -4.77
CA MET A 141 -9.99 5.97 -5.13
C MET A 141 -10.34 5.71 -6.61
N LYS A 142 -9.35 5.75 -7.52
CA LYS A 142 -9.54 5.34 -8.92
C LYS A 142 -9.86 3.85 -9.05
N THR A 143 -9.22 2.99 -8.25
CA THR A 143 -9.51 1.55 -8.21
C THR A 143 -10.94 1.29 -7.79
N PHE A 144 -11.43 1.99 -6.76
CA PHE A 144 -12.84 1.93 -6.36
C PHE A 144 -13.78 2.47 -7.44
N ALA A 145 -13.42 3.60 -8.06
CA ALA A 145 -14.21 4.19 -9.14
C ALA A 145 -14.35 3.23 -10.34
N PHE A 146 -13.27 2.57 -10.70
CA PHE A 146 -13.27 1.55 -11.76
C PHE A 146 -14.07 0.32 -11.35
N LYS A 147 -13.88 -0.21 -10.13
CA LYS A 147 -14.63 -1.34 -9.59
C LYS A 147 -16.14 -1.13 -9.66
N TYR A 148 -16.61 0.07 -9.29
CA TYR A 148 -18.03 0.42 -9.25
C TYR A 148 -18.54 1.09 -10.53
N THR A 149 -17.69 1.22 -11.54
CA THR A 149 -18.03 1.91 -12.82
C THR A 149 -18.64 3.29 -12.55
N THR A 150 -17.93 4.11 -11.76
CA THR A 150 -18.39 5.44 -11.34
C THR A 150 -17.25 6.46 -11.33
N LYS A 151 -17.57 7.74 -11.11
CA LYS A 151 -16.56 8.81 -11.02
C LYS A 151 -15.91 8.84 -9.62
N VAL A 152 -14.62 9.23 -9.56
CA VAL A 152 -13.87 9.39 -8.29
C VAL A 152 -14.58 10.34 -7.32
N SER A 153 -15.26 11.38 -7.83
CA SER A 153 -16.04 12.30 -7.00
C SER A 153 -17.17 11.61 -6.22
N LYS A 154 -17.86 10.64 -6.83
CA LYS A 154 -18.90 9.85 -6.15
C LYS A 154 -18.30 8.91 -5.11
N ILE A 155 -17.14 8.29 -5.40
CA ILE A 155 -16.40 7.50 -4.42
C ILE A 155 -15.98 8.36 -3.23
N LYS A 156 -15.44 9.56 -3.48
CA LYS A 156 -15.07 10.49 -2.43
C LYS A 156 -16.27 10.86 -1.53
N LYS A 157 -17.42 11.19 -2.10
CA LYS A 157 -18.64 11.48 -1.33
C LYS A 157 -19.10 10.29 -0.47
N LYS A 158 -18.94 9.05 -0.97
CA LYS A 158 -19.42 7.84 -0.26
C LYS A 158 -18.48 7.38 0.85
N TYR A 159 -17.17 7.42 0.63
CA TYR A 159 -16.18 6.79 1.51
C TYR A 159 -15.35 7.77 2.33
N VAL A 160 -15.35 9.07 2.00
CA VAL A 160 -14.62 10.06 2.79
C VAL A 160 -15.56 10.70 3.80
N LYS A 161 -15.26 10.47 5.08
CA LYS A 161 -15.95 11.07 6.23
C LYS A 161 -14.91 11.80 7.07
N ASN A 162 -15.19 13.03 7.46
CA ASN A 162 -14.27 13.86 8.26
C ASN A 162 -12.84 13.95 7.68
N GLY A 163 -12.70 13.98 6.34
CA GLY A 163 -11.40 14.02 5.67
C GLY A 163 -10.72 12.66 5.45
N ASP A 164 -11.14 11.61 6.14
CA ASP A 164 -10.56 10.29 6.06
C ASP A 164 -11.38 9.35 5.15
N PHE A 165 -10.67 8.57 4.34
CA PHE A 165 -11.29 7.52 3.55
C PHE A 165 -11.49 6.29 4.41
N SER A 166 -12.73 5.84 4.57
CA SER A 166 -13.11 4.75 5.46
C SER A 166 -13.99 3.72 4.78
N VAL A 167 -13.83 2.46 5.17
CA VAL A 167 -14.65 1.33 4.74
C VAL A 167 -15.17 0.61 5.97
N SER A 168 -16.49 0.51 6.09
CA SER A 168 -17.13 -0.29 7.14
C SER A 168 -17.33 -1.72 6.64
N TYR A 169 -17.13 -2.70 7.51
CA TYR A 169 -17.29 -4.12 7.25
C TYR A 169 -17.88 -4.84 8.46
N GLU A 170 -18.70 -5.83 8.20
CA GLU A 170 -19.32 -6.63 9.25
C GLU A 170 -18.37 -7.74 9.71
N THR A 171 -18.25 -7.92 11.01
CA THR A 171 -17.66 -9.09 11.65
C THR A 171 -18.77 -9.92 12.26
N LYS A 172 -18.43 -11.09 12.83
CA LYS A 172 -19.44 -11.94 13.51
C LYS A 172 -20.10 -11.26 14.72
N GLN A 173 -19.43 -10.29 15.33
CA GLN A 173 -19.84 -9.64 16.57
C GLN A 173 -20.33 -8.21 16.35
N GLU A 174 -19.68 -7.44 15.45
CA GLU A 174 -19.93 -6.01 15.30
C GLU A 174 -19.56 -5.48 13.91
N VAL A 175 -20.02 -4.28 13.59
CA VAL A 175 -19.60 -3.53 12.39
C VAL A 175 -18.34 -2.76 12.72
N LYS A 176 -17.22 -3.09 12.06
CA LYS A 176 -15.93 -2.40 12.19
C LYS A 176 -15.69 -1.46 11.03
N THR A 177 -14.99 -0.37 11.30
CA THR A 177 -14.56 0.60 10.28
C THR A 177 -13.04 0.59 10.19
N SER A 178 -12.54 0.46 8.97
CA SER A 178 -11.10 0.62 8.69
C SER A 178 -10.87 1.90 7.89
N VAL A 179 -9.80 2.60 8.22
CA VAL A 179 -9.47 3.91 7.66
C VAL A 179 -8.19 3.81 6.82
N PHE A 180 -8.10 4.59 5.73
CA PHE A 180 -6.85 4.75 5.02
C PHE A 180 -5.84 5.44 5.95
N TYR A 181 -4.56 5.02 5.86
CA TYR A 181 -3.48 5.50 6.72
C TYR A 181 -3.52 7.03 6.93
N ASN A 182 -3.72 7.46 8.18
CA ASN A 182 -3.90 8.86 8.59
C ASN A 182 -3.03 9.26 9.80
N GLN A 183 -2.06 8.40 10.20
CA GLN A 183 -1.22 8.64 11.39
C GLN A 183 -0.08 9.65 11.17
N GLY A 184 -0.11 10.35 10.03
CA GLY A 184 0.92 11.31 9.65
C GLY A 184 2.21 10.67 9.13
N TYR A 185 3.13 11.51 8.67
CA TYR A 185 4.40 11.10 8.06
C TYR A 185 5.59 11.84 8.69
N GLY A 186 5.46 12.27 9.93
CA GLY A 186 6.54 12.91 10.68
C GLY A 186 7.67 11.94 11.02
N LYS A 187 8.87 12.48 11.23
CA LYS A 187 10.00 11.71 11.73
C LYS A 187 9.63 11.06 13.06
N ARG A 188 10.03 9.81 13.24
CA ARG A 188 9.90 9.05 14.48
C ARG A 188 11.28 8.78 15.07
N ASP A 189 11.35 8.66 16.39
CA ASP A 189 12.59 8.28 17.05
C ASP A 189 12.96 6.84 16.74
N SER A 190 14.27 6.56 16.74
CA SER A 190 14.82 5.22 16.46
C SER A 190 14.31 4.15 17.41
N SER A 191 14.01 4.50 18.67
CA SER A 191 13.44 3.61 19.68
C SER A 191 12.07 3.03 19.28
N ILE A 192 11.24 3.84 18.61
CA ILE A 192 9.92 3.42 18.10
C ILE A 192 10.09 2.58 16.84
N ALA A 193 11.06 2.91 15.98
CA ALA A 193 11.37 2.15 14.77
C ALA A 193 11.87 0.73 15.10
N GLY A 194 12.67 0.57 16.17
CA GLY A 194 13.16 -0.74 16.62
C GLY A 194 12.06 -1.68 17.11
N GLN A 195 10.94 -1.17 17.60
CA GLN A 195 9.79 -2.00 18.00
C GLN A 195 9.06 -2.64 16.80
N VAL A 196 9.27 -2.12 15.60
CA VAL A 196 8.68 -2.70 14.37
C VAL A 196 9.29 -4.07 14.04
N GLU A 197 10.52 -4.32 14.44
CA GLU A 197 11.19 -5.62 14.26
C GLU A 197 10.58 -6.73 15.12
N LEU A 198 9.92 -6.38 16.22
CA LEU A 198 9.21 -7.32 17.09
C LEU A 198 7.89 -7.82 16.51
N LEU A 199 7.40 -7.21 15.43
CA LEU A 199 6.21 -7.70 14.75
C LEU A 199 6.55 -8.97 13.97
N PRO A 200 5.85 -10.09 14.20
CA PRO A 200 6.10 -11.34 13.50
C PRO A 200 5.72 -11.20 12.02
N GLN A 201 6.64 -10.68 11.21
CA GLN A 201 6.44 -10.39 9.79
C GLN A 201 6.30 -11.67 8.95
N TYR A 202 6.95 -12.76 9.37
CA TYR A 202 7.01 -14.02 8.64
C TYR A 202 5.65 -14.68 8.38
N LYS A 203 4.65 -14.44 9.23
CA LYS A 203 3.30 -15.01 9.05
C LYS A 203 2.42 -14.28 8.02
N ARG A 204 2.82 -13.10 7.54
CA ARG A 204 2.02 -12.29 6.59
C ARG A 204 2.30 -12.62 5.14
N TYR A 205 3.54 -13.01 4.83
CA TYR A 205 3.98 -13.20 3.44
C TYR A 205 3.55 -14.55 2.85
N ASP A 206 3.39 -15.56 3.71
CA ASP A 206 3.00 -16.91 3.29
C ASP A 206 1.47 -17.13 3.24
N LYS A 207 0.67 -16.08 3.52
CA LYS A 207 -0.78 -16.22 3.44
C LYS A 207 -1.23 -16.20 1.97
N PRO A 208 -1.87 -17.27 1.49
CA PRO A 208 -2.45 -17.28 0.17
C PRO A 208 -3.45 -16.11 0.04
N ASN A 209 -3.61 -15.58 -1.17
CA ASN A 209 -4.62 -14.55 -1.44
C ASN A 209 -6.00 -15.06 -1.03
N SER A 210 -6.96 -14.15 -0.85
CA SER A 210 -8.30 -14.49 -0.34
C SER A 210 -8.99 -15.55 -1.19
N LEU A 211 -8.76 -15.54 -2.52
CA LEU A 211 -9.32 -16.51 -3.45
C LEU A 211 -8.70 -17.90 -3.26
N ALA A 212 -7.36 -18.00 -3.24
CA ALA A 212 -6.68 -19.26 -3.01
C ALA A 212 -7.02 -19.87 -1.65
N ARG A 213 -7.19 -19.04 -0.61
CA ARG A 213 -7.65 -19.50 0.70
C ARG A 213 -9.04 -20.11 0.65
N LYS A 214 -9.97 -19.49 -0.08
CA LYS A 214 -11.34 -19.98 -0.22
C LYS A 214 -11.41 -21.30 -0.97
N LEU A 215 -10.63 -21.44 -2.04
CA LEU A 215 -10.50 -22.72 -2.73
C LEU A 215 -9.94 -23.81 -1.81
N LYS A 216 -8.95 -23.47 -0.97
CA LYS A 216 -8.37 -24.43 0.01
C LYS A 216 -9.33 -24.84 1.12
N THR A 217 -10.30 -24.01 1.52
CA THR A 217 -11.30 -24.38 2.53
C THR A 217 -12.28 -25.43 2.04
N LYS A 218 -12.37 -25.64 0.72
CA LYS A 218 -13.28 -26.61 0.10
C LYS A 218 -14.75 -26.45 0.53
N THR A 219 -15.13 -25.22 0.91
CA THR A 219 -16.48 -24.89 1.38
C THR A 219 -17.15 -23.96 0.38
N CYS A 220 -18.30 -24.37 -0.16
CA CYS A 220 -19.11 -23.55 -1.06
C CYS A 220 -19.60 -22.29 -0.33
N GLU A 221 -19.39 -21.11 -0.93
CA GLU A 221 -19.81 -19.86 -0.31
C GLU A 221 -21.32 -19.60 -0.39
N LEU A 222 -22.05 -20.35 -1.22
CA LEU A 222 -23.50 -20.20 -1.39
C LEU A 222 -24.28 -21.18 -0.49
N CYS A 223 -24.04 -22.47 -0.63
CA CYS A 223 -24.76 -23.48 0.17
C CYS A 223 -24.07 -23.87 1.49
N GLY A 224 -22.82 -23.45 1.70
CA GLY A 224 -22.04 -23.81 2.90
C GLY A 224 -21.53 -25.25 2.92
N GLY A 225 -21.85 -26.08 1.92
CA GLY A 225 -21.47 -27.49 1.83
C GLY A 225 -19.99 -27.68 1.50
N TYR A 226 -19.42 -28.81 1.94
CA TYR A 226 -18.08 -29.21 1.59
C TYR A 226 -18.04 -29.77 0.16
N CYS A 227 -17.08 -29.32 -0.64
CA CYS A 227 -16.88 -29.80 -2.00
C CYS A 227 -15.38 -29.84 -2.34
N THR A 228 -14.91 -30.95 -2.91
CA THR A 228 -13.51 -31.12 -3.30
C THR A 228 -13.11 -30.20 -4.43
N GLU A 229 -14.01 -29.91 -5.33
CA GLU A 229 -13.80 -29.04 -6.50
C GLU A 229 -14.72 -27.83 -6.40
N LEU A 230 -14.13 -26.65 -6.20
CA LEU A 230 -14.85 -25.39 -6.20
C LEU A 230 -14.56 -24.62 -7.46
N GLU A 231 -15.60 -24.05 -8.04
CA GLU A 231 -15.54 -23.16 -9.19
C GLU A 231 -15.65 -21.70 -8.78
N ILE A 232 -15.08 -20.82 -9.60
CA ILE A 232 -15.12 -19.37 -9.34
C ILE A 232 -16.14 -18.73 -10.27
N HIS A 233 -17.30 -18.38 -9.71
CA HIS A 233 -18.24 -17.52 -10.41
C HIS A 233 -17.80 -16.06 -10.35
N GLN A 234 -17.77 -15.35 -11.49
CA GLN A 234 -17.34 -13.97 -11.59
C GLN A 234 -18.32 -13.10 -12.38
N VAL A 235 -18.65 -11.93 -11.86
CA VAL A 235 -19.47 -10.93 -12.54
C VAL A 235 -18.66 -9.76 -13.08
N LYS A 236 -18.99 -9.26 -14.27
CA LYS A 236 -18.33 -8.09 -14.87
C LYS A 236 -18.52 -6.82 -14.03
N LYS A 237 -19.75 -6.56 -13.54
CA LYS A 237 -20.11 -5.33 -12.82
C LYS A 237 -21.04 -5.65 -11.65
N LEU A 238 -20.68 -5.26 -10.42
CA LEU A 238 -21.58 -5.37 -9.26
C LEU A 238 -22.83 -4.51 -9.41
N LYS A 239 -22.76 -3.40 -10.14
CA LYS A 239 -23.91 -2.51 -10.39
C LYS A 239 -25.01 -3.16 -11.23
N SER A 240 -24.69 -4.18 -12.01
CA SER A 240 -25.68 -4.89 -12.84
C SER A 240 -26.52 -5.89 -12.03
N LEU A 241 -26.09 -6.22 -10.80
CA LEU A 241 -26.81 -7.12 -9.91
C LEU A 241 -27.98 -6.39 -9.27
N LYS A 242 -29.18 -6.95 -9.40
CA LYS A 242 -30.44 -6.39 -8.84
C LYS A 242 -30.70 -6.89 -7.42
N GLY A 243 -30.05 -7.97 -6.99
CA GLY A 243 -30.27 -8.60 -5.69
C GLY A 243 -31.52 -9.49 -5.66
N ASN A 244 -31.97 -10.00 -6.81
CA ASN A 244 -33.13 -10.86 -6.91
C ASN A 244 -32.83 -12.28 -6.41
N CYS A 245 -31.64 -12.81 -6.73
CA CYS A 245 -31.18 -14.14 -6.34
C CYS A 245 -30.29 -14.09 -5.09
N GLU A 246 -30.22 -15.18 -4.34
CA GLU A 246 -29.41 -15.25 -3.11
C GLU A 246 -27.93 -15.00 -3.36
N TRP A 247 -27.40 -15.54 -4.46
CA TRP A 247 -26.01 -15.33 -4.82
C TRP A 247 -25.69 -13.85 -5.11
N GLU A 248 -26.63 -13.12 -5.74
CA GLU A 248 -26.46 -11.68 -5.97
C GLU A 248 -26.45 -10.89 -4.66
N LYS A 249 -27.42 -11.21 -3.76
CA LYS A 249 -27.46 -10.62 -2.41
C LYS A 249 -26.15 -10.83 -1.68
N LEU A 250 -25.59 -12.04 -1.77
CA LEU A 250 -24.33 -12.37 -1.13
C LEU A 250 -23.15 -11.59 -1.74
N MET A 251 -23.08 -11.47 -3.08
CA MET A 251 -22.04 -10.68 -3.75
C MET A 251 -22.16 -9.19 -3.43
N LEU A 252 -23.37 -8.65 -3.42
CA LEU A 252 -23.64 -7.26 -3.06
C LEU A 252 -23.31 -6.98 -1.59
N LYS A 253 -23.71 -7.86 -0.67
CA LYS A 253 -23.38 -7.77 0.76
C LYS A 253 -21.86 -7.78 0.98
N ARG A 254 -21.15 -8.70 0.32
CA ARG A 254 -19.67 -8.82 0.41
C ARG A 254 -18.92 -7.80 -0.43
N ARG A 255 -19.61 -7.04 -1.28
CA ARG A 255 -19.01 -6.09 -2.22
C ARG A 255 -17.85 -6.70 -3.02
N ARG A 256 -18.01 -7.95 -3.46
CA ARG A 256 -17.00 -8.72 -4.14
C ARG A 256 -17.53 -9.30 -5.44
N LYS A 257 -16.73 -9.26 -6.51
CA LYS A 257 -17.11 -9.72 -7.85
C LYS A 257 -16.96 -11.22 -8.08
N THR A 258 -16.47 -11.97 -7.10
CA THR A 258 -16.20 -13.41 -7.22
C THR A 258 -16.82 -14.18 -6.06
N LEU A 259 -17.37 -15.37 -6.36
CA LEU A 259 -17.80 -16.39 -5.38
C LEU A 259 -17.09 -17.70 -5.69
N ALA A 260 -16.68 -18.42 -4.64
CA ALA A 260 -16.24 -19.81 -4.74
C ALA A 260 -17.43 -20.72 -4.43
N VAL A 261 -17.90 -21.44 -5.42
CA VAL A 261 -19.12 -22.25 -5.35
C VAL A 261 -18.89 -23.67 -5.83
N CYS A 262 -19.68 -24.61 -5.36
CA CYS A 262 -19.65 -25.97 -5.92
C CYS A 262 -20.29 -26.00 -7.31
N PRO A 263 -20.01 -27.01 -8.17
CA PRO A 263 -20.54 -27.08 -9.53
C PRO A 263 -22.07 -26.99 -9.57
N LYS A 264 -22.78 -27.66 -8.67
CA LYS A 264 -24.26 -27.59 -8.58
C LYS A 264 -24.77 -26.15 -8.33
N CYS A 265 -24.16 -25.42 -7.41
CA CYS A 265 -24.54 -24.03 -7.15
C CYS A 265 -24.14 -23.12 -8.34
N HIS A 266 -23.08 -23.43 -9.04
CA HIS A 266 -22.64 -22.68 -10.23
C HIS A 266 -23.64 -22.82 -11.38
N GLU A 267 -24.13 -24.04 -11.66
CA GLU A 267 -25.20 -24.29 -12.63
C GLU A 267 -26.50 -23.55 -12.25
N GLN A 268 -26.87 -23.56 -10.95
CA GLN A 268 -28.03 -22.81 -10.46
C GLN A 268 -27.90 -21.30 -10.68
N ILE A 269 -26.72 -20.74 -10.54
CA ILE A 269 -26.47 -19.33 -10.81
C ILE A 269 -26.74 -19.03 -12.29
N HIS A 270 -26.22 -19.85 -13.21
CA HIS A 270 -26.40 -19.67 -14.65
C HIS A 270 -27.84 -19.87 -15.09
N SER A 271 -28.54 -20.87 -14.55
CA SER A 271 -29.97 -21.06 -14.85
C SER A 271 -30.87 -19.94 -14.33
N CYS A 272 -30.46 -19.24 -13.28
CA CYS A 272 -31.11 -18.00 -12.81
C CYS A 272 -30.87 -16.81 -13.75
N ASP A 273 -29.72 -16.77 -14.43
CA ASP A 273 -29.37 -15.71 -15.38
C ASP A 273 -30.09 -15.89 -16.75
N GLU A 274 -30.34 -17.12 -17.19
CA GLU A 274 -31.06 -17.43 -18.44
C GLU A 274 -32.56 -17.09 -18.38
N LYS A 275 -33.13 -16.99 -17.19
CA LYS A 275 -34.53 -16.57 -16.96
C LYS A 275 -34.76 -15.05 -16.90
N ARG A 276 -33.74 -14.26 -17.27
CA ARG A 276 -33.74 -12.79 -17.36
C ARG A 276 -33.94 -12.27 -18.75
#